data_4ae79b06f3d6aa5a427082117ed852d1
#
_entry.id   4ae79b06f3d6aa5a427082117ed852d1
#
_cell.length_a   1.000
_cell.length_b   1.000
_cell.length_c   1.000
_cell.angle_alpha   90.00
_cell.angle_beta   90.00
_cell.angle_gamma   90.00
#
_symmetry.space_group_name_H-M   'P 1'
#
loop_
_entity.id
_entity.type
_entity.pdbx_description
1 polymer ?
#
loop_
_entity_poly.entity_id
_entity_poly.type
_entity_poly.pdbx_seq_one_letter_code
_entity_poly.pdbx_strand_id
1 'polypeptide(L)'
;MKGIPPKLRGIADEFLKSKGIEQTIAPISIIADDFQKNVNTKTRTKTKAAEVEHAIRHYIDINLDEDPELFASFSEALEKILENFKGNWKAIYEELEKLREKIKNREKEETYGLDRKKQMPLFRIFKAELFDNRALNEDEIAQNVNLTQHIFNLVVTEI
;
A
#
# COMPACT_ATOMS: atom_id res chain seq x y z
N MET A 1 -13.20 -2.95 -6.59
CA MET A 1 -14.23 -3.47 -5.68
C MET A 1 -14.37 -4.97 -5.85
N LYS A 2 -14.13 -5.68 -4.76
CA LYS A 2 -14.39 -7.12 -4.72
C LYS A 2 -15.90 -7.37 -4.73
N GLY A 3 -16.37 -8.33 -5.51
CA GLY A 3 -17.77 -8.77 -5.52
C GLY A 3 -18.69 -8.16 -6.58
N ILE A 4 -18.20 -7.23 -7.41
CA ILE A 4 -19.01 -6.75 -8.55
C ILE A 4 -18.83 -7.70 -9.73
N PRO A 5 -19.91 -8.31 -10.23
CA PRO A 5 -19.81 -9.15 -11.41
C PRO A 5 -19.25 -8.39 -12.61
N PRO A 6 -18.45 -9.02 -13.48
CA PRO A 6 -17.88 -8.37 -14.67
C PRO A 6 -18.91 -7.70 -15.57
N LYS A 7 -20.09 -8.27 -15.68
CA LYS A 7 -21.19 -7.72 -16.49
C LYS A 7 -21.69 -6.38 -15.95
N LEU A 8 -21.83 -6.25 -14.62
CA LEU A 8 -22.22 -4.98 -13.99
C LEU A 8 -21.12 -3.93 -14.11
N ARG A 9 -19.87 -4.35 -14.05
CA ARG A 9 -18.71 -3.46 -14.25
C ARG A 9 -18.73 -2.87 -15.66
N GLY A 10 -18.98 -3.70 -16.68
CA GLY A 10 -19.10 -3.24 -18.07
C GLY A 10 -20.22 -2.21 -18.27
N ILE A 11 -21.39 -2.43 -17.64
CA ILE A 11 -22.51 -1.49 -17.69
C ILE A 11 -22.15 -0.16 -17.02
N ALA A 12 -21.50 -0.21 -15.85
CA ALA A 12 -21.03 0.98 -15.15
C ALA A 12 -20.01 1.76 -15.98
N ASP A 13 -19.08 1.07 -16.62
CA ASP A 13 -18.06 1.68 -17.48
C ASP A 13 -18.68 2.37 -18.70
N GLU A 14 -19.65 1.76 -19.36
CA GLU A 14 -20.39 2.38 -20.46
C GLU A 14 -21.16 3.62 -20.01
N PHE A 15 -21.79 3.56 -18.84
CA PHE A 15 -22.49 4.69 -18.25
C PHE A 15 -21.54 5.86 -17.98
N LEU A 16 -20.40 5.59 -17.39
CA LEU A 16 -19.37 6.60 -17.10
C LEU A 16 -18.84 7.25 -18.38
N LYS A 17 -18.58 6.47 -19.41
CA LYS A 17 -18.18 6.98 -20.74
C LYS A 17 -19.23 7.89 -21.35
N SER A 18 -20.50 7.52 -21.25
CA SER A 18 -21.61 8.32 -21.79
C SER A 18 -21.76 9.66 -21.09
N LYS A 19 -21.28 9.78 -19.85
CA LYS A 19 -21.25 11.02 -19.07
C LYS A 19 -19.96 11.84 -19.26
N GLY A 20 -19.06 11.41 -20.16
CA GLY A 20 -17.79 12.10 -20.40
C GLY A 20 -16.74 11.85 -19.31
N ILE A 21 -16.97 10.87 -18.45
CA ILE A 21 -16.00 10.43 -17.45
C ILE A 21 -15.15 9.34 -18.08
N GLU A 22 -13.86 9.61 -18.27
CA GLU A 22 -12.94 8.62 -18.78
C GLU A 22 -12.81 7.45 -17.80
N GLN A 23 -12.93 6.25 -18.34
CA GLN A 23 -12.66 5.04 -17.57
C GLN A 23 -11.20 5.02 -17.18
N THR A 24 -10.93 4.98 -15.88
CA THR A 24 -9.58 4.83 -15.39
C THR A 24 -9.16 3.37 -15.57
N ILE A 25 -8.25 3.13 -16.53
CA ILE A 25 -7.62 1.82 -16.68
C ILE A 25 -6.85 1.53 -15.39
N ALA A 26 -6.93 0.30 -14.90
CA ALA A 26 -6.16 -0.11 -13.73
C ALA A 26 -4.68 0.22 -13.97
N PRO A 27 -4.01 0.93 -13.07
CA PRO A 27 -2.63 1.33 -13.26
C PRO A 27 -1.70 0.12 -13.28
N ILE A 28 -0.57 0.24 -13.97
CA ILE A 28 0.52 -0.72 -13.85
C ILE A 28 0.93 -0.76 -12.38
N SER A 29 1.16 -1.96 -11.86
CA SER A 29 1.55 -2.11 -10.45
C SER A 29 2.80 -1.31 -10.14
N ILE A 30 2.79 -0.60 -9.01
CA ILE A 30 3.94 0.21 -8.56
C ILE A 30 5.19 -0.62 -8.29
N ILE A 31 5.04 -1.92 -8.10
CA ILE A 31 6.16 -2.86 -7.90
C ILE A 31 6.67 -3.45 -9.22
N ALA A 32 6.00 -3.21 -10.34
CA ALA A 32 6.42 -3.71 -11.64
C ALA A 32 7.66 -2.97 -12.15
N ASP A 33 8.55 -3.70 -12.81
CA ASP A 33 9.83 -3.14 -13.30
C ASP A 33 9.63 -2.08 -14.39
N ASP A 34 8.54 -2.15 -15.14
CA ASP A 34 8.23 -1.21 -16.22
C ASP A 34 7.42 0.00 -15.75
N PHE A 35 7.04 0.08 -14.47
CA PHE A 35 6.27 1.20 -13.93
C PHE A 35 6.94 2.54 -14.19
N GLN A 36 8.22 2.65 -13.86
CA GLN A 36 8.97 3.90 -14.03
C GLN A 36 9.10 4.29 -15.50
N LYS A 37 9.25 3.33 -16.39
CA LYS A 37 9.30 3.59 -17.82
C LYS A 37 8.00 4.19 -18.31
N ASN A 38 6.86 3.66 -17.84
CA ASN A 38 5.54 4.17 -18.19
C ASN A 38 5.34 5.61 -17.68
N VAL A 39 5.69 5.88 -16.41
CA VAL A 39 5.61 7.24 -15.84
C VAL A 39 6.48 8.21 -16.64
N ASN A 40 7.68 7.80 -17.02
CA ASN A 40 8.61 8.64 -17.78
C ASN A 40 8.14 8.98 -19.19
N THR A 41 7.16 8.26 -19.75
CA THR A 41 6.53 8.65 -21.03
C THR A 41 5.68 9.90 -20.92
N LYS A 42 5.28 10.30 -19.71
CA LYS A 42 4.48 11.51 -19.47
C LYS A 42 5.39 12.74 -19.52
N THR A 43 4.90 13.79 -20.16
CA THR A 43 5.70 15.03 -20.36
C THR A 43 5.54 16.02 -19.22
N ARG A 44 4.37 16.06 -18.58
CA ARG A 44 4.06 17.03 -17.52
C ARG A 44 4.27 16.43 -16.13
N THR A 45 4.94 17.20 -15.25
CA THR A 45 5.17 16.77 -13.86
C THR A 45 3.86 16.51 -13.11
N LYS A 46 2.83 17.32 -13.33
CA LYS A 46 1.50 17.10 -12.76
C LYS A 46 0.92 15.74 -13.17
N THR A 47 1.06 15.37 -14.44
CA THR A 47 0.60 14.08 -14.96
C THR A 47 1.38 12.93 -14.35
N LYS A 48 2.70 13.07 -14.24
CA LYS A 48 3.55 12.07 -13.57
C LYS A 48 3.14 11.86 -12.11
N ALA A 49 2.94 12.95 -11.37
CA ALA A 49 2.48 12.90 -9.98
C ALA A 49 1.12 12.20 -9.86
N ALA A 50 0.17 12.54 -10.73
CA ALA A 50 -1.15 11.91 -10.75
C ALA A 50 -1.10 10.41 -11.04
N GLU A 51 -0.25 9.97 -11.97
CA GLU A 51 -0.06 8.55 -12.27
C GLU A 51 0.52 7.78 -11.09
N VAL A 52 1.53 8.34 -10.43
CA VAL A 52 2.14 7.70 -9.24
C VAL A 52 1.15 7.66 -8.09
N GLU A 53 0.44 8.76 -7.82
CA GLU A 53 -0.61 8.81 -6.79
C GLU A 53 -1.68 7.75 -7.02
N HIS A 54 -2.21 7.70 -8.24
CA HIS A 54 -3.24 6.74 -8.61
C HIS A 54 -2.77 5.30 -8.44
N ALA A 55 -1.55 4.99 -8.86
CA ALA A 55 -0.96 3.67 -8.72
C ALA A 55 -0.74 3.27 -7.26
N ILE A 56 -0.29 4.20 -6.42
CA ILE A 56 -0.12 3.97 -4.98
C ILE A 56 -1.48 3.71 -4.32
N ARG A 57 -2.48 4.53 -4.58
CA ARG A 57 -3.83 4.33 -4.02
C ARG A 57 -4.41 2.97 -4.41
N HIS A 58 -4.28 2.60 -5.67
CA HIS A 58 -4.75 1.30 -6.16
C HIS A 58 -4.04 0.14 -5.45
N TYR A 59 -2.73 0.23 -5.29
CA TYR A 59 -1.95 -0.79 -4.60
C TYR A 59 -2.36 -0.93 -3.12
N ILE A 60 -2.59 0.19 -2.45
CA ILE A 60 -3.09 0.21 -1.07
C ILE A 60 -4.46 -0.47 -0.99
N ASP A 61 -5.39 -0.08 -1.86
CA ASP A 61 -6.76 -0.60 -1.84
C ASP A 61 -6.84 -2.11 -2.04
N ILE A 62 -6.06 -2.65 -2.97
CA ILE A 62 -6.09 -4.10 -3.26
C ILE A 62 -5.36 -4.95 -2.20
N ASN A 63 -4.50 -4.35 -1.40
CA ASN A 63 -3.72 -5.08 -0.39
C ASN A 63 -4.12 -4.74 1.06
N LEU A 64 -5.07 -3.84 1.26
CA LEU A 64 -5.45 -3.35 2.59
C LEU A 64 -5.84 -4.49 3.55
N ASP A 65 -6.54 -5.48 3.04
CA ASP A 65 -7.00 -6.62 3.84
C ASP A 65 -5.85 -7.54 4.30
N GLU A 66 -4.71 -7.51 3.61
CA GLU A 66 -3.56 -8.34 3.98
C GLU A 66 -2.85 -7.82 5.22
N ASP A 67 -2.70 -6.50 5.34
CA ASP A 67 -2.01 -5.86 6.45
C ASP A 67 -2.57 -4.45 6.68
N PRO A 68 -3.72 -4.35 7.38
CA PRO A 68 -4.40 -3.05 7.56
C PRO A 68 -3.52 -1.98 8.21
N GLU A 69 -2.72 -2.33 9.21
CA GLU A 69 -1.83 -1.37 9.90
C GLU A 69 -0.78 -0.78 8.96
N LEU A 70 -0.12 -1.62 8.18
CA LEU A 70 0.90 -1.19 7.25
C LEU A 70 0.31 -0.31 6.14
N PHE A 71 -0.78 -0.76 5.53
CA PHE A 71 -1.40 -0.04 4.41
C PHE A 71 -2.13 1.23 4.86
N ALA A 72 -2.66 1.27 6.08
CA ALA A 72 -3.16 2.52 6.67
C ALA A 72 -2.03 3.53 6.84
N SER A 73 -0.84 3.10 7.27
CA SER A 73 0.33 3.99 7.39
C SER A 73 0.77 4.56 6.04
N PHE A 74 0.71 3.78 4.96
CA PHE A 74 1.00 4.26 3.62
C PHE A 74 -0.05 5.26 3.12
N SER A 75 -1.32 5.01 3.43
CA SER A 75 -2.40 5.95 3.09
C SER A 75 -2.22 7.29 3.80
N GLU A 76 -1.90 7.29 5.08
CA GLU A 76 -1.60 8.51 5.83
C GLU A 76 -0.38 9.26 5.26
N ALA A 77 0.68 8.54 4.92
CA ALA A 77 1.87 9.14 4.31
C ALA A 77 1.52 9.79 2.97
N LEU A 78 0.70 9.14 2.15
CA LEU A 78 0.22 9.68 0.88
C LEU A 78 -0.55 10.99 1.07
N GLU A 79 -1.53 11.00 1.98
CA GLU A 79 -2.33 12.19 2.24
C GLU A 79 -1.48 13.35 2.79
N LYS A 80 -0.51 13.07 3.66
CA LYS A 80 0.42 14.08 4.18
C LYS A 80 1.27 14.71 3.06
N ILE A 81 1.72 13.91 2.10
CA ILE A 81 2.47 14.43 0.94
C ILE A 81 1.61 15.39 0.13
N LEU A 82 0.38 14.98 -0.19
CA LEU A 82 -0.53 15.80 -0.99
C LEU A 82 -0.90 17.10 -0.28
N GLU A 83 -1.10 17.06 1.04
CA GLU A 83 -1.44 18.23 1.84
C GLU A 83 -0.24 19.18 2.02
N ASN A 84 0.93 18.66 2.42
CA ASN A 84 2.11 19.46 2.74
C ASN A 84 2.71 20.15 1.51
N PHE A 85 2.60 19.56 0.34
CA PHE A 85 3.17 20.08 -0.89
C PHE A 85 2.11 20.54 -1.90
N LYS A 86 0.90 20.84 -1.41
CA LYS A 86 -0.22 21.27 -2.26
C LYS A 86 0.17 22.40 -3.21
N GLY A 87 -0.07 22.18 -4.50
CA GLY A 87 0.28 23.14 -5.57
C GLY A 87 1.72 23.04 -6.08
N ASN A 88 2.58 22.28 -5.42
CA ASN A 88 3.97 22.05 -5.87
C ASN A 88 4.10 20.63 -6.46
N TRP A 89 3.74 20.48 -7.71
CA TRP A 89 3.70 19.17 -8.38
C TRP A 89 5.05 18.46 -8.45
N LYS A 90 6.14 19.22 -8.55
CA LYS A 90 7.48 18.64 -8.56
C LYS A 90 7.81 17.99 -7.21
N ALA A 91 7.55 18.70 -6.11
CA ALA A 91 7.77 18.19 -4.77
C ALA A 91 6.85 16.98 -4.48
N ILE A 92 5.58 17.06 -4.88
CA ILE A 92 4.64 15.94 -4.77
C ILE A 92 5.19 14.73 -5.51
N TYR A 93 5.62 14.87 -6.75
CA TYR A 93 6.16 13.77 -7.53
C TYR A 93 7.39 13.13 -6.87
N GLU A 94 8.34 13.94 -6.40
CA GLU A 94 9.55 13.44 -5.73
C GLU A 94 9.22 12.68 -4.44
N GLU A 95 8.32 13.21 -3.63
CA GLU A 95 7.92 12.55 -2.38
C GLU A 95 7.08 11.28 -2.62
N LEU A 96 6.22 11.29 -3.64
CA LEU A 96 5.48 10.09 -4.05
C LEU A 96 6.42 8.99 -4.56
N GLU A 97 7.48 9.34 -5.27
CA GLU A 97 8.50 8.37 -5.69
C GLU A 97 9.24 7.74 -4.49
N LYS A 98 9.55 8.54 -3.47
CA LYS A 98 10.12 8.02 -2.22
C LYS A 98 9.16 7.05 -1.52
N LEU A 99 7.88 7.40 -1.46
CA LEU A 99 6.86 6.52 -0.88
C LEU A 99 6.72 5.24 -1.69
N ARG A 100 6.72 5.33 -3.01
CA ARG A 100 6.69 4.17 -3.90
C ARG A 100 7.85 3.23 -3.66
N GLU A 101 9.07 3.75 -3.56
CA GLU A 101 10.26 2.95 -3.26
C GLU A 101 10.15 2.29 -1.87
N LYS A 102 9.63 2.99 -0.88
CA LYS A 102 9.39 2.43 0.44
C LYS A 102 8.41 1.24 0.40
N ILE A 103 7.33 1.37 -0.35
CA ILE A 103 6.34 0.30 -0.55
C ILE A 103 6.97 -0.88 -1.29
N LYS A 104 7.71 -0.60 -2.36
CA LYS A 104 8.41 -1.62 -3.15
C LYS A 104 9.41 -2.40 -2.29
N ASN A 105 10.13 -1.72 -1.42
CA ASN A 105 11.16 -2.30 -0.57
C ASN A 105 10.58 -3.10 0.62
N ARG A 106 9.27 -3.05 0.87
CA ARG A 106 8.64 -3.85 1.93
C ARG A 106 8.87 -5.36 1.74
N GLU A 107 9.04 -5.80 0.49
CA GLU A 107 9.36 -7.19 0.18
C GLU A 107 10.72 -7.64 0.73
N LYS A 108 11.59 -6.67 1.00
CA LYS A 108 12.93 -6.89 1.57
C LYS A 108 12.95 -6.67 3.09
N GLU A 109 11.83 -6.31 3.69
CA GLU A 109 11.74 -6.09 5.13
C GLU A 109 12.08 -7.35 5.90
N GLU A 110 12.82 -7.19 6.99
CA GLU A 110 13.13 -8.28 7.91
C GLU A 110 11.85 -8.87 8.51
N THR A 111 11.67 -10.17 8.36
CA THR A 111 10.49 -10.88 8.86
C THR A 111 10.75 -11.68 10.13
N TYR A 112 12.00 -11.76 10.59
CA TYR A 112 12.41 -12.51 11.78
C TYR A 112 11.95 -13.98 11.78
N GLY A 113 11.86 -14.58 10.59
CA GLY A 113 11.36 -15.94 10.41
C GLY A 113 9.84 -16.09 10.41
N LEU A 114 9.10 -14.98 10.50
CA LEU A 114 7.63 -14.98 10.42
C LEU A 114 7.14 -15.01 8.97
N ASP A 115 5.96 -15.60 8.75
CA ASP A 115 5.30 -15.52 7.45
C ASP A 115 4.86 -14.08 7.16
N ARG A 116 5.30 -13.55 6.01
CA ARG A 116 5.06 -12.15 5.63
C ARG A 116 3.58 -11.80 5.52
N LYS A 117 2.76 -12.68 4.99
CA LYS A 117 1.33 -12.42 4.75
C LYS A 117 0.44 -12.76 5.94
N LYS A 118 0.81 -13.77 6.69
CA LYS A 118 -0.03 -14.34 7.76
C LYS A 118 0.36 -13.87 9.15
N GLN A 119 1.65 -13.76 9.43
CA GLN A 119 2.18 -13.49 10.78
C GLN A 119 2.69 -12.06 10.94
N MET A 120 3.32 -11.47 9.92
CA MET A 120 3.83 -10.10 10.01
C MET A 120 2.76 -9.04 10.28
N PRO A 121 1.53 -9.12 9.73
CA PRO A 121 0.47 -8.21 10.12
C PRO A 121 0.18 -8.23 11.62
N LEU A 122 0.16 -9.41 12.22
CA LEU A 122 -0.05 -9.57 13.66
C LEU A 122 1.13 -9.00 14.48
N PHE A 123 2.36 -9.24 14.01
CA PHE A 123 3.56 -8.64 14.60
C PHE A 123 3.48 -7.11 14.64
N ARG A 124 3.02 -6.47 13.55
CA ARG A 124 2.86 -5.02 13.48
C ARG A 124 1.77 -4.50 14.41
N ILE A 125 0.65 -5.21 14.53
CA ILE A 125 -0.41 -4.86 15.48
C ILE A 125 0.14 -4.85 16.91
N PHE A 126 0.87 -5.88 17.31
CA PHE A 126 1.48 -5.94 18.64
C PHE A 126 2.55 -4.87 18.85
N LYS A 127 3.34 -4.58 17.82
CA LYS A 127 4.32 -3.50 17.88
C LYS A 127 3.63 -2.15 18.14
N ALA A 128 2.52 -1.87 17.44
CA ALA A 128 1.76 -0.65 17.61
C ALA A 128 1.13 -0.56 19.02
N GLU A 129 0.49 -1.64 19.47
CA GLU A 129 -0.27 -1.65 20.72
C GLU A 129 0.62 -1.74 21.98
N LEU A 130 1.70 -2.51 21.93
CA LEU A 130 2.53 -2.77 23.10
C LEU A 130 3.77 -1.88 23.18
N PHE A 131 4.24 -1.38 22.05
CA PHE A 131 5.51 -0.63 21.96
C PHE A 131 5.33 0.74 21.31
N ASP A 132 4.10 1.24 21.21
CA ASP A 132 3.78 2.54 20.60
C ASP A 132 4.39 2.75 19.20
N ASN A 133 4.55 1.66 18.46
CA ASN A 133 5.10 1.64 17.11
C ASN A 133 6.54 2.21 16.99
N ARG A 134 7.28 2.24 18.10
CA ARG A 134 8.70 2.66 18.14
C ARG A 134 9.64 1.57 17.62
N ALA A 135 10.89 1.94 17.37
CA ALA A 135 11.92 0.96 17.06
C ALA A 135 12.15 0.02 18.24
N LEU A 136 12.24 -1.28 17.98
CA LEU A 136 12.44 -2.32 18.99
C LEU A 136 13.91 -2.71 19.09
N ASN A 137 14.37 -3.01 20.31
CA ASN A 137 15.65 -3.66 20.52
C ASN A 137 15.55 -5.18 20.27
N GLU A 138 16.67 -5.90 20.29
CA GLU A 138 16.71 -7.34 20.01
C GLU A 138 15.83 -8.18 20.94
N ASP A 139 15.81 -7.85 22.23
CA ASP A 139 14.99 -8.56 23.22
C ASP A 139 13.49 -8.32 22.99
N GLU A 140 13.11 -7.08 22.69
CA GLU A 140 11.74 -6.71 22.37
C GLU A 140 11.25 -7.36 21.06
N ILE A 141 12.13 -7.44 20.06
CA ILE A 141 11.86 -8.17 18.81
C ILE A 141 11.59 -9.64 19.12
N ALA A 142 12.45 -10.29 19.90
CA ALA A 142 12.29 -11.69 20.30
C ALA A 142 10.98 -11.92 21.05
N GLN A 143 10.62 -11.05 21.98
CA GLN A 143 9.36 -11.10 22.71
C GLN A 143 8.16 -10.98 21.79
N ASN A 144 8.18 -10.03 20.86
CA ASN A 144 7.08 -9.81 19.93
C ASN A 144 6.96 -10.97 18.93
N VAL A 145 8.07 -11.53 18.45
CA VAL A 145 8.07 -12.71 17.58
C VAL A 145 7.44 -13.91 18.29
N ASN A 146 7.84 -14.17 19.54
CA ASN A 146 7.28 -15.27 20.34
C ASN A 146 5.79 -15.08 20.58
N LEU A 147 5.35 -13.88 20.94
CA LEU A 147 3.93 -13.54 21.12
C LEU A 147 3.15 -13.74 19.82
N THR A 148 3.67 -13.26 18.71
CA THR A 148 3.04 -13.39 17.39
C THR A 148 2.85 -14.85 17.01
N GLN A 149 3.88 -15.67 17.17
CA GLN A 149 3.81 -17.10 16.86
C GLN A 149 2.84 -17.83 17.79
N HIS A 150 2.85 -17.52 19.07
CA HIS A 150 1.96 -18.13 20.05
C HIS A 150 0.50 -17.83 19.75
N ILE A 151 0.14 -16.57 19.56
CA ILE A 151 -1.24 -16.15 19.23
C ILE A 151 -1.68 -16.71 17.89
N PHE A 152 -0.82 -16.65 16.87
CA PHE A 152 -1.11 -17.21 15.56
C PHE A 152 -1.43 -18.71 15.64
N ASN A 153 -0.61 -19.47 16.36
CA ASN A 153 -0.83 -20.92 16.52
C ASN A 153 -2.13 -21.23 17.27
N LEU A 154 -2.49 -20.44 18.28
CA LEU A 154 -3.76 -20.59 19.00
C LEU A 154 -4.95 -20.36 18.06
N VAL A 155 -4.92 -19.32 17.23
CA VAL A 155 -6.01 -19.02 16.29
C VAL A 155 -6.14 -20.11 15.24
N VAL A 156 -5.02 -20.60 14.69
CA VAL A 156 -5.02 -21.64 13.65
C VAL A 156 -5.48 -22.98 14.19
N THR A 157 -5.15 -23.34 15.45
CA THR A 157 -5.54 -24.61 16.04
C THR A 157 -7.01 -24.66 16.51
N GLU A 158 -7.64 -23.50 16.74
CA GLU A 158 -9.06 -23.42 17.13
C GLU A 158 -10.04 -23.37 15.94
N ILE A 159 -9.52 -23.26 14.73
CA ILE A 159 -10.33 -23.33 13.52
C ILE A 159 -10.46 -24.83 13.13
#